data_477713629bb53f821eea34c9c87a6918
#
_entry.id   477713629bb53f821eea34c9c87a6918
#
_cell.length_a   1.000
_cell.length_b   1.000
_cell.length_c   1.000
_cell.angle_alpha   90.00
_cell.angle_beta   90.00
_cell.angle_gamma   90.00
#
_symmetry.space_group_name_H-M   'P 1'
#
loop_
_entity.id
_entity.type
_entity.pdbx_description
1 polymer ?
#
loop_
_entity_poly.entity_id
_entity_poly.type
_entity_poly.pdbx_seq_one_letter_code
_entity_poly.pdbx_strand_id
1 'polypeptide(L)'
;IGGANQDFLMVNFPVLAFGTIAKYKLMLSLLEANAHAPDTFQRLIAGTARGAKKTVEAFRMTPGATLEGLARDNHHPLGESYHTQGAIRFGDHVAKLALSPASDNVRALTGQPVGKTDFSTMRDVMVEHFAGQGAEYALSAQLCTDLAEMPVEDAAVRWDEKVSPHRPIATLRFAAQDAYAPARQVYGDDV
;
A
#
# COMPACT_ATOMS: atom_id res chain seq x y z
N ILE A 1 -0.95 -7.22 -25.32
CA ILE A 1 -0.58 -7.35 -23.91
C ILE A 1 -0.43 -8.84 -23.64
N GLY A 2 0.75 -9.36 -23.78
CA GLY A 2 1.07 -10.78 -23.58
C GLY A 2 2.47 -10.90 -23.00
N GLY A 3 2.70 -10.28 -21.84
CA GLY A 3 3.90 -10.50 -21.05
C GLY A 3 3.77 -11.82 -20.26
N ALA A 4 4.89 -12.52 -20.07
CA ALA A 4 4.96 -13.70 -19.23
C ALA A 4 4.84 -13.36 -17.72
N ASN A 5 4.83 -12.08 -17.35
CA ASN A 5 4.84 -11.58 -15.98
C ASN A 5 3.57 -10.78 -15.66
N GLN A 6 3.15 -10.86 -14.41
CA GLN A 6 2.08 -10.05 -13.83
C GLN A 6 2.65 -9.28 -12.65
N ASP A 7 2.69 -7.96 -12.75
CA ASP A 7 3.13 -7.10 -11.67
C ASP A 7 1.96 -6.70 -10.77
N PHE A 8 2.20 -6.65 -9.47
CA PHE A 8 1.23 -6.22 -8.47
C PHE A 8 1.77 -5.02 -7.71
N LEU A 9 1.19 -3.85 -7.96
CA LEU A 9 1.45 -2.70 -7.10
C LEU A 9 0.74 -2.91 -5.77
N MET A 10 1.50 -3.00 -4.70
CA MET A 10 0.97 -3.22 -3.36
C MET A 10 1.38 -2.07 -2.43
N VAL A 11 0.45 -1.62 -1.61
CA VAL A 11 0.66 -0.54 -0.65
C VAL A 11 0.28 -1.01 0.77
N ASN A 12 0.82 -0.35 1.78
CA ASN A 12 0.60 -0.71 3.19
C ASN A 12 -0.78 -0.31 3.74
N PHE A 13 -1.77 -0.18 2.87
CA PHE A 13 -3.15 0.12 3.22
C PHE A 13 -4.13 -0.70 2.37
N PRO A 14 -5.15 -1.37 2.97
CA PRO A 14 -5.96 -2.38 2.26
C PRO A 14 -7.02 -1.81 1.33
N VAL A 15 -7.25 -0.50 1.34
CA VAL A 15 -8.30 0.15 0.54
C VAL A 15 -7.80 1.40 -0.16
N LEU A 16 -8.43 1.79 -1.25
CA LEU A 16 -8.12 3.01 -1.99
C LEU A 16 -9.09 4.12 -1.58
N ALA A 17 -8.57 5.29 -1.24
CA ALA A 17 -9.34 6.43 -0.77
C ALA A 17 -10.50 6.84 -1.70
N PHE A 18 -10.29 6.69 -3.01
CA PHE A 18 -11.26 7.05 -4.06
C PHE A 18 -11.67 5.80 -4.83
N GLY A 19 -12.31 4.87 -4.16
CA GLY A 19 -12.50 3.47 -4.56
C GLY A 19 -13.11 3.22 -5.93
N THR A 20 -13.84 4.17 -6.53
CA THR A 20 -14.39 4.03 -7.89
C THR A 20 -13.58 4.81 -8.91
N ILE A 21 -13.54 4.33 -10.16
CA ILE A 21 -12.84 4.97 -11.28
C ILE A 21 -13.29 6.44 -11.45
N ALA A 22 -14.58 6.72 -11.31
CA ALA A 22 -15.11 8.07 -11.45
C ALA A 22 -14.57 9.04 -10.39
N LYS A 23 -14.54 8.61 -9.11
CA LYS A 23 -13.98 9.41 -8.00
C LYS A 23 -12.48 9.60 -8.15
N TYR A 24 -11.76 8.53 -8.55
CA TYR A 24 -10.32 8.57 -8.77
C TYR A 24 -9.94 9.53 -9.91
N LYS A 25 -10.67 9.46 -11.05
CA LYS A 25 -10.47 10.37 -12.18
C LYS A 25 -10.71 11.84 -11.78
N LEU A 26 -11.77 12.11 -11.01
CA LEU A 26 -12.04 13.45 -10.51
C LEU A 26 -10.89 13.97 -9.64
N MET A 27 -10.38 13.15 -8.74
CA MET A 27 -9.23 13.51 -7.90
C MET A 27 -7.98 13.80 -8.72
N LEU A 28 -7.65 12.95 -9.71
CA LEU A 28 -6.52 13.20 -10.61
C LEU A 28 -6.66 14.52 -11.37
N SER A 29 -7.84 14.81 -11.91
CA SER A 29 -8.08 16.07 -12.62
C SER A 29 -7.91 17.29 -11.71
N LEU A 30 -8.29 17.17 -10.43
CA LEU A 30 -8.07 18.23 -9.44
C LEU A 30 -6.57 18.39 -9.09
N LEU A 31 -5.83 17.30 -8.99
CA LEU A 31 -4.39 17.32 -8.76
C LEU A 31 -3.64 17.92 -9.96
N GLU A 32 -4.00 17.54 -11.18
CA GLU A 32 -3.42 18.08 -12.41
C GLU A 32 -3.70 19.59 -12.55
N ALA A 33 -4.91 20.03 -12.29
CA ALA A 33 -5.27 21.45 -12.30
C ALA A 33 -4.46 22.28 -11.28
N ASN A 34 -3.97 21.65 -10.21
CA ASN A 34 -3.20 22.27 -9.16
C ASN A 34 -1.71 21.86 -9.17
N ALA A 35 -1.25 21.14 -10.20
CA ALA A 35 0.15 20.66 -10.29
C ALA A 35 1.18 21.79 -10.30
N HIS A 36 0.78 23.01 -10.72
CA HIS A 36 1.61 24.20 -10.69
C HIS A 36 1.33 25.11 -9.47
N ALA A 37 0.51 24.66 -8.53
CA ALA A 37 0.27 25.42 -7.30
C ALA A 37 1.54 25.44 -6.42
N PRO A 38 1.83 26.56 -5.75
CA PRO A 38 3.02 26.67 -4.90
C PRO A 38 3.07 25.57 -3.83
N ASP A 39 4.28 25.19 -3.41
CA ASP A 39 4.55 24.20 -2.33
C ASP A 39 3.74 24.44 -1.05
N THR A 40 3.33 25.68 -0.81
CA THR A 40 2.45 26.07 0.29
C THR A 40 1.10 25.41 0.23
N PHE A 41 0.53 25.17 -0.98
CA PHE A 41 -0.76 24.51 -1.14
C PHE A 41 -0.64 22.99 -0.91
N GLN A 42 0.45 22.37 -1.38
CA GLN A 42 0.73 20.95 -1.11
C GLN A 42 0.96 20.71 0.39
N ARG A 43 1.68 21.64 1.07
CA ARG A 43 1.85 21.60 2.53
C ARG A 43 0.56 21.88 3.29
N LEU A 44 -0.33 22.67 2.74
CA LEU A 44 -1.66 22.92 3.32
C LEU A 44 -2.53 21.66 3.25
N ILE A 45 -2.55 20.94 2.12
CA ILE A 45 -3.26 19.65 2.00
C ILE A 45 -2.68 18.62 2.97
N ALA A 46 -1.35 18.51 3.05
CA ALA A 46 -0.68 17.61 3.98
C ALA A 46 -0.82 18.04 5.45
N GLY A 47 -0.90 19.34 5.72
CA GLY A 47 -1.09 19.91 7.05
C GLY A 47 -2.55 19.85 7.54
N THR A 48 -3.50 20.08 6.64
CA THR A 48 -4.94 19.97 6.94
C THR A 48 -5.39 18.52 7.11
N ALA A 49 -4.73 17.55 6.48
CA ALA A 49 -4.96 16.14 6.74
C ALA A 49 -4.69 15.75 8.21
N ARG A 50 -3.75 16.44 8.86
CA ARG A 50 -3.45 16.25 10.29
C ARG A 50 -4.36 17.02 11.25
N GLY A 51 -5.08 18.05 10.78
CA GLY A 51 -5.86 18.97 11.63
C GLY A 51 -7.35 19.09 11.34
N ALA A 52 -7.85 18.55 10.23
CA ALA A 52 -9.17 18.91 9.75
C ALA A 52 -10.17 17.75 9.65
N LYS A 53 -10.77 17.37 10.77
CA LYS A 53 -12.08 16.67 10.78
C LYS A 53 -13.16 17.42 9.95
N LYS A 54 -13.04 18.72 9.79
CA LYS A 54 -14.06 19.57 9.12
C LYS A 54 -13.95 19.64 7.59
N THR A 55 -12.78 19.41 6.99
CA THR A 55 -12.62 19.51 5.54
C THR A 55 -13.06 18.22 4.83
N VAL A 56 -13.04 17.09 5.51
CA VAL A 56 -13.47 15.78 4.99
C VAL A 56 -14.98 15.72 4.79
N GLU A 57 -15.75 16.39 5.64
CA GLU A 57 -17.21 16.50 5.51
C GLU A 57 -17.64 17.28 4.27
N ALA A 58 -16.85 18.26 3.83
CA ALA A 58 -17.12 19.06 2.63
C ALA A 58 -17.03 18.24 1.34
N PHE A 59 -16.23 17.16 1.31
CA PHE A 59 -16.04 16.31 0.12
C PHE A 59 -16.92 15.05 0.09
N ARG A 60 -17.84 14.87 1.04
CA ARG A 60 -18.65 13.64 1.18
C ARG A 60 -17.83 12.34 1.07
N MET A 61 -16.60 12.36 1.52
CA MET A 61 -15.74 11.18 1.60
C MET A 61 -16.07 10.42 2.87
N THR A 62 -16.09 9.10 2.80
CA THR A 62 -16.21 8.26 4.01
C THR A 62 -14.97 8.54 4.88
N PRO A 63 -15.11 9.12 6.08
CA PRO A 63 -13.99 9.68 6.85
C PRO A 63 -12.90 8.68 7.24
N GLY A 64 -13.25 7.39 7.31
CA GLY A 64 -12.38 6.35 7.87
C GLY A 64 -11.10 6.09 7.07
N ALA A 65 -11.24 5.64 5.83
CA ALA A 65 -10.12 5.06 5.08
C ALA A 65 -9.06 6.09 4.64
N THR A 66 -9.48 7.26 4.20
CA THR A 66 -8.56 8.31 3.70
C THR A 66 -7.77 8.94 4.82
N LEU A 67 -8.43 9.22 5.96
CA LEU A 67 -7.78 9.84 7.13
C LEU A 67 -6.84 8.85 7.82
N GLU A 68 -7.21 7.58 7.91
CA GLU A 68 -6.32 6.54 8.44
C GLU A 68 -5.05 6.40 7.59
N GLY A 69 -5.18 6.37 6.25
CA GLY A 69 -4.02 6.27 5.35
C GLY A 69 -3.08 7.46 5.41
N LEU A 70 -3.63 8.69 5.49
CA LEU A 70 -2.85 9.93 5.53
C LEU A 70 -2.29 10.26 6.93
N ALA A 71 -2.89 9.73 7.99
CA ALA A 71 -2.50 9.97 9.38
C ALA A 71 -1.53 8.92 9.94
N ARG A 72 -1.18 7.87 9.15
CA ARG A 72 -0.25 6.85 9.61
C ARG A 72 1.13 7.43 9.85
N ASP A 73 1.72 7.05 10.97
CA ASP A 73 3.13 7.27 11.23
C ASP A 73 3.98 6.39 10.30
N ASN A 74 5.18 6.85 9.97
CA ASN A 74 6.12 6.06 9.19
C ASN A 74 6.69 4.94 10.07
N HIS A 75 6.28 3.72 9.77
CA HIS A 75 6.83 2.52 10.38
C HIS A 75 7.90 1.90 9.48
N HIS A 76 8.64 0.96 10.05
CA HIS A 76 9.66 0.21 9.32
C HIS A 76 9.02 -0.55 8.15
N PRO A 77 9.46 -0.31 6.89
CA PRO A 77 8.78 -0.85 5.71
C PRO A 77 8.75 -2.37 5.68
N LEU A 78 9.76 -3.06 6.21
CA LEU A 78 9.76 -4.52 6.30
C LEU A 78 8.79 -5.09 7.33
N GLY A 79 8.34 -4.29 8.30
CA GLY A 79 7.34 -4.69 9.29
C GLY A 79 5.89 -4.45 8.86
N GLU A 80 5.67 -3.80 7.70
CA GLU A 80 4.34 -3.49 7.19
C GLU A 80 3.72 -4.67 6.42
N SER A 81 2.38 -4.72 6.39
CA SER A 81 1.63 -5.57 5.46
C SER A 81 1.22 -4.76 4.25
N TYR A 82 1.32 -5.35 3.07
CA TYR A 82 1.03 -4.70 1.79
C TYR A 82 -0.17 -5.36 1.11
N HIS A 83 -0.98 -4.56 0.41
CA HIS A 83 -2.25 -4.99 -0.16
C HIS A 83 -2.41 -4.49 -1.60
N THR A 84 -3.07 -5.25 -2.46
CA THR A 84 -3.39 -4.83 -3.83
C THR A 84 -4.47 -3.74 -3.90
N GLN A 85 -5.13 -3.40 -2.79
CA GLN A 85 -6.26 -2.47 -2.69
C GLN A 85 -7.44 -2.82 -3.60
N GLY A 86 -7.22 -2.90 -4.92
CA GLY A 86 -8.19 -3.35 -5.90
C GLY A 86 -8.32 -4.87 -5.94
N ALA A 87 -9.50 -5.34 -6.36
CA ALA A 87 -9.75 -6.74 -6.61
C ALA A 87 -9.18 -7.17 -7.97
N ILE A 88 -8.67 -8.39 -8.03
CA ILE A 88 -8.08 -8.98 -9.23
C ILE A 88 -8.76 -10.30 -9.59
N ARG A 89 -8.67 -10.70 -10.85
CA ARG A 89 -9.06 -12.05 -11.23
C ARG A 89 -8.07 -13.06 -10.67
N PHE A 90 -8.59 -14.11 -10.02
CA PHE A 90 -7.80 -15.17 -9.39
C PHE A 90 -8.36 -16.53 -9.82
N GLY A 91 -7.94 -17.01 -10.98
CA GLY A 91 -8.54 -18.17 -11.64
C GLY A 91 -10.01 -17.90 -11.99
N ASP A 92 -10.92 -18.73 -11.48
CA ASP A 92 -12.38 -18.57 -11.64
C ASP A 92 -13.02 -17.69 -10.54
N HIS A 93 -12.19 -17.11 -9.68
CA HIS A 93 -12.61 -16.27 -8.57
C HIS A 93 -12.12 -14.83 -8.74
N VAL A 94 -12.56 -13.96 -7.82
CA VAL A 94 -12.01 -12.63 -7.61
C VAL A 94 -11.40 -12.58 -6.22
N ALA A 95 -10.23 -11.97 -6.10
CA ALA A 95 -9.52 -11.87 -4.83
C ALA A 95 -8.84 -10.52 -4.64
N LYS A 96 -8.55 -10.18 -3.38
CA LYS A 96 -7.53 -9.20 -3.00
C LYS A 96 -6.32 -9.94 -2.45
N LEU A 97 -5.11 -9.49 -2.77
CA LEU A 97 -3.88 -10.07 -2.23
C LEU A 97 -3.34 -9.23 -1.09
N ALA A 98 -2.75 -9.91 -0.12
CA ALA A 98 -1.99 -9.30 0.96
C ALA A 98 -0.64 -10.01 1.12
N LEU A 99 0.39 -9.23 1.39
CA LEU A 99 1.74 -9.69 1.70
C LEU A 99 2.07 -9.26 3.13
N SER A 100 2.25 -10.22 4.04
CA SER A 100 2.46 -9.95 5.47
C SER A 100 3.78 -10.53 5.97
N PRO A 101 4.48 -9.87 6.92
CA PRO A 101 5.69 -10.39 7.54
C PRO A 101 5.51 -11.81 8.07
N ALA A 102 6.41 -12.74 7.73
CA ALA A 102 6.32 -14.14 8.12
C ALA A 102 7.50 -14.62 8.99
N SER A 103 8.73 -14.19 8.72
CA SER A 103 9.86 -14.51 9.58
C SER A 103 9.91 -13.63 10.83
N ASP A 104 10.48 -14.14 11.91
CA ASP A 104 10.48 -13.46 13.21
C ASP A 104 11.21 -12.11 13.18
N ASN A 105 12.30 -12.01 12.41
CA ASN A 105 13.08 -10.78 12.28
C ASN A 105 12.27 -9.64 11.66
N VAL A 106 11.44 -9.90 10.64
CA VAL A 106 10.57 -8.86 10.04
C VAL A 106 9.29 -8.62 10.85
N ARG A 107 8.76 -9.65 11.52
CA ARG A 107 7.65 -9.47 12.47
C ARG A 107 8.04 -8.58 13.65
N ALA A 108 9.27 -8.69 14.12
CA ALA A 108 9.79 -7.83 15.18
C ALA A 108 9.82 -6.34 14.79
N LEU A 109 9.81 -6.02 13.50
CA LEU A 109 9.78 -4.65 12.98
C LEU A 109 8.37 -4.07 12.86
N THR A 110 7.33 -4.87 13.08
CA THR A 110 5.93 -4.42 12.96
C THR A 110 5.63 -3.30 13.94
N GLY A 111 5.13 -2.17 13.42
CA GLY A 111 4.80 -0.98 14.21
C GLY A 111 6.02 -0.22 14.75
N GLN A 112 7.24 -0.63 14.43
CA GLN A 112 8.42 0.14 14.84
C GLN A 112 8.50 1.44 14.06
N PRO A 113 8.54 2.60 14.75
CA PRO A 113 8.63 3.89 14.07
C PRO A 113 9.99 4.07 13.41
N VAL A 114 10.00 4.58 12.19
CA VAL A 114 11.21 5.06 11.52
C VAL A 114 11.29 6.56 11.72
N GLY A 115 12.39 7.05 12.28
CA GLY A 115 12.59 8.46 12.56
C GLY A 115 12.46 9.30 11.29
N LYS A 116 11.89 10.52 11.44
CA LYS A 116 11.74 11.50 10.36
C LYS A 116 13.06 12.21 10.14
N THR A 117 14.02 11.58 9.51
CA THR A 117 15.30 12.28 9.37
C THR A 117 15.56 12.76 7.95
N ASP A 118 15.56 11.89 6.96
CA ASP A 118 15.91 12.27 5.60
C ASP A 118 15.08 11.53 4.54
N PHE A 119 15.11 12.03 3.32
CA PHE A 119 14.46 11.42 2.16
C PHE A 119 14.96 9.97 1.92
N SER A 120 16.21 9.68 2.32
CA SER A 120 16.82 8.37 2.16
C SER A 120 16.48 7.36 3.27
N THR A 121 15.91 7.78 4.39
CA THR A 121 15.75 6.93 5.59
C THR A 121 15.08 5.59 5.33
N MET A 122 14.02 5.56 4.53
CA MET A 122 13.32 4.30 4.20
C MET A 122 14.22 3.34 3.40
N ARG A 123 15.00 3.85 2.46
CA ARG A 123 15.99 3.07 1.71
C ARG A 123 17.08 2.55 2.65
N ASP A 124 17.59 3.40 3.52
CA ASP A 124 18.75 3.10 4.35
C ASP A 124 18.44 1.99 5.37
N VAL A 125 17.26 1.98 5.99
CA VAL A 125 16.83 0.88 6.87
C VAL A 125 16.63 -0.44 6.11
N MET A 126 16.23 -0.39 4.84
CA MET A 126 16.12 -1.57 3.98
C MET A 126 17.49 -2.14 3.64
N VAL A 127 18.44 -1.26 3.25
CA VAL A 127 19.81 -1.64 2.92
C VAL A 127 20.51 -2.25 4.14
N GLU A 128 20.38 -1.61 5.31
CA GLU A 128 20.95 -2.11 6.56
C GLU A 128 20.44 -3.51 6.92
N HIS A 129 19.13 -3.72 6.83
CA HIS A 129 18.53 -5.02 7.11
C HIS A 129 19.08 -6.11 6.18
N PHE A 130 19.02 -5.87 4.86
CA PHE A 130 19.41 -6.88 3.88
C PHE A 130 20.90 -7.11 3.76
N ALA A 131 21.76 -6.23 4.27
CA ALA A 131 23.19 -6.44 4.34
C ALA A 131 23.57 -7.68 5.21
N GLY A 132 22.76 -8.01 6.21
CA GLY A 132 23.05 -9.11 7.13
C GLY A 132 21.95 -10.16 7.29
N GLN A 133 20.72 -9.85 6.86
CA GLN A 133 19.56 -10.70 7.11
C GLN A 133 18.69 -10.84 5.86
N GLY A 134 18.03 -11.99 5.74
CA GLY A 134 16.93 -12.18 4.78
C GLY A 134 15.59 -11.75 5.37
N ALA A 135 14.53 -11.95 4.59
CA ALA A 135 13.16 -11.70 5.01
C ALA A 135 12.22 -12.75 4.39
N GLU A 136 11.19 -13.16 5.13
CA GLU A 136 10.13 -14.00 4.58
C GLU A 136 8.78 -13.30 4.78
N TYR A 137 7.92 -13.42 3.75
CA TYR A 137 6.58 -12.90 3.75
C TYR A 137 5.58 -13.96 3.31
N ALA A 138 4.42 -13.98 3.94
CA ALA A 138 3.30 -14.77 3.51
C ALA A 138 2.46 -13.97 2.49
N LEU A 139 2.36 -14.47 1.26
CA LEU A 139 1.40 -14.00 0.28
C LEU A 139 0.07 -14.71 0.55
N SER A 140 -1.00 -13.95 0.73
CA SER A 140 -2.32 -14.46 1.04
C SER A 140 -3.36 -13.89 0.08
N ALA A 141 -4.40 -14.67 -0.19
CA ALA A 141 -5.55 -14.25 -0.98
C ALA A 141 -6.81 -14.20 -0.10
N GLN A 142 -7.57 -13.10 -0.21
CA GLN A 142 -8.91 -12.94 0.32
C GLN A 142 -9.90 -13.06 -0.83
N LEU A 143 -10.70 -14.12 -0.86
CA LEU A 143 -11.63 -14.37 -1.94
C LEU A 143 -12.91 -13.54 -1.78
N CYS A 144 -13.44 -13.04 -2.88
CA CYS A 144 -14.79 -12.49 -2.92
C CYS A 144 -15.80 -13.63 -2.79
N THR A 145 -16.55 -13.67 -1.71
CA THR A 145 -17.59 -14.67 -1.43
C THR A 145 -19.00 -14.08 -1.50
N ASP A 146 -19.12 -12.75 -1.42
CA ASP A 146 -20.39 -12.03 -1.51
C ASP A 146 -20.17 -10.68 -2.19
N LEU A 147 -20.73 -10.48 -3.37
CA LEU A 147 -20.57 -9.23 -4.12
C LEU A 147 -21.24 -8.01 -3.48
N ALA A 148 -22.24 -8.21 -2.62
CA ALA A 148 -22.91 -7.10 -1.93
C ALA A 148 -22.04 -6.55 -0.80
N GLU A 149 -21.40 -7.45 -0.04
CA GLU A 149 -20.52 -7.08 1.07
C GLU A 149 -19.07 -6.82 0.61
N MET A 150 -18.68 -7.40 -0.53
CA MET A 150 -17.33 -7.34 -1.10
C MET A 150 -17.36 -6.80 -2.53
N PRO A 151 -17.75 -5.53 -2.75
CA PRO A 151 -17.85 -4.98 -4.09
C PRO A 151 -16.49 -4.97 -4.79
N VAL A 152 -16.46 -5.43 -6.04
CA VAL A 152 -15.25 -5.50 -6.88
C VAL A 152 -14.94 -4.11 -7.46
N GLU A 153 -15.98 -3.33 -7.79
CA GLU A 153 -15.88 -2.03 -8.46
C GLU A 153 -15.67 -0.85 -7.48
N ASP A 154 -15.67 -1.08 -6.17
CA ASP A 154 -15.38 -0.06 -5.17
C ASP A 154 -14.23 -0.49 -4.25
N ALA A 155 -13.03 -0.06 -4.58
CA ALA A 155 -11.83 -0.35 -3.82
C ALA A 155 -11.74 0.39 -2.46
N ALA A 156 -12.67 1.33 -2.16
CA ALA A 156 -12.74 1.97 -0.84
C ALA A 156 -13.40 1.07 0.21
N VAL A 157 -14.07 0.00 -0.21
CA VAL A 157 -14.70 -0.94 0.71
C VAL A 157 -13.66 -1.97 1.18
N ARG A 158 -13.46 -2.02 2.49
CA ARG A 158 -12.67 -3.09 3.12
C ARG A 158 -13.53 -4.35 3.19
N TRP A 159 -13.02 -5.44 2.66
CA TRP A 159 -13.66 -6.73 2.79
C TRP A 159 -13.44 -7.28 4.21
N ASP A 160 -14.52 -7.72 4.86
CA ASP A 160 -14.45 -8.23 6.23
C ASP A 160 -13.76 -9.60 6.28
N GLU A 161 -12.69 -9.69 7.04
CA GLU A 161 -11.95 -10.96 7.22
C GLU A 161 -12.75 -12.02 7.98
N LYS A 162 -13.80 -11.63 8.71
CA LYS A 162 -14.72 -12.59 9.32
C LYS A 162 -15.59 -13.31 8.30
N VAL A 163 -15.92 -12.62 7.19
CA VAL A 163 -16.70 -13.19 6.09
C VAL A 163 -15.79 -13.99 5.15
N SER A 164 -14.64 -13.42 4.79
CA SER A 164 -13.65 -14.12 3.98
C SER A 164 -12.24 -13.82 4.51
N PRO A 165 -11.62 -14.75 5.24
CA PRO A 165 -10.29 -14.55 5.78
C PRO A 165 -9.21 -14.63 4.69
N HIS A 166 -8.11 -13.93 4.90
CA HIS A 166 -6.91 -14.10 4.10
C HIS A 166 -6.36 -15.52 4.24
N ARG A 167 -6.18 -16.22 3.13
CA ARG A 167 -5.64 -17.58 3.08
C ARG A 167 -4.24 -17.56 2.48
N PRO A 168 -3.21 -18.04 3.18
CA PRO A 168 -1.86 -18.13 2.64
C PRO A 168 -1.83 -19.00 1.37
N ILE A 169 -1.20 -18.49 0.32
CA ILE A 169 -1.05 -19.15 -0.99
C ILE A 169 0.39 -19.37 -1.39
N ALA A 170 1.33 -18.55 -0.87
CA ALA A 170 2.75 -18.67 -1.12
C ALA A 170 3.58 -18.03 0.00
N THR A 171 4.86 -18.37 0.03
CA THR A 171 5.87 -17.68 0.84
C THR A 171 6.90 -17.04 -0.10
N LEU A 172 7.11 -15.73 0.06
CA LEU A 172 8.17 -15.00 -0.60
C LEU A 172 9.40 -14.98 0.32
N ARG A 173 10.55 -15.36 -0.21
CA ARG A 173 11.82 -15.37 0.51
C ARG A 173 12.82 -14.46 -0.17
N PHE A 174 13.38 -13.56 0.60
CA PHE A 174 14.43 -12.65 0.19
C PHE A 174 15.70 -13.03 0.96
N ALA A 175 16.76 -13.38 0.24
CA ALA A 175 18.05 -13.64 0.87
C ALA A 175 18.70 -12.32 1.31
N ALA A 176 19.64 -12.42 2.26
CA ALA A 176 20.57 -11.33 2.56
C ALA A 176 21.30 -10.92 1.27
N GLN A 177 21.41 -9.63 1.02
CA GLN A 177 21.92 -9.10 -0.25
C GLN A 177 22.23 -7.60 -0.16
N ASP A 178 23.05 -7.10 -1.08
CA ASP A 178 23.13 -5.66 -1.33
C ASP A 178 21.85 -5.20 -2.02
N ALA A 179 20.92 -4.62 -1.22
CA ALA A 179 19.61 -4.23 -1.69
C ALA A 179 19.62 -2.98 -2.59
N TYR A 180 20.74 -2.23 -2.65
CA TYR A 180 20.87 -0.99 -3.42
C TYR A 180 22.05 -1.00 -4.40
N ALA A 181 22.44 -2.19 -4.87
CA ALA A 181 23.48 -2.34 -5.87
C ALA A 181 23.09 -1.63 -7.19
N PRO A 182 24.04 -1.03 -7.94
CA PRO A 182 23.77 -0.35 -9.20
C PRO A 182 23.00 -1.20 -10.23
N ALA A 183 23.30 -2.48 -10.34
CA ALA A 183 22.58 -3.40 -11.23
C ALA A 183 21.09 -3.55 -10.87
N ARG A 184 20.72 -3.41 -9.60
CA ARG A 184 19.32 -3.45 -9.15
C ARG A 184 18.59 -2.15 -9.43
N GLN A 185 19.30 -1.03 -9.36
CA GLN A 185 18.74 0.28 -9.72
C GLN A 185 18.39 0.30 -11.20
N VAL A 186 19.31 -0.12 -12.07
CA VAL A 186 19.06 -0.23 -13.51
C VAL A 186 17.85 -1.13 -13.79
N TYR A 187 17.78 -2.30 -13.15
CA TYR A 187 16.61 -3.19 -13.29
C TYR A 187 15.29 -2.52 -12.86
N GLY A 188 15.30 -1.76 -11.77
CA GLY A 188 14.12 -1.05 -11.29
C GLY A 188 13.68 0.11 -12.21
N ASP A 189 14.60 0.71 -12.93
CA ASP A 189 14.33 1.79 -13.89
C ASP A 189 13.77 1.24 -15.23
N ASP A 190 14.02 -0.03 -15.53
CA ASP A 190 13.59 -0.70 -16.77
C ASP A 190 12.22 -1.41 -16.65
N VAL A 191 11.63 -1.49 -15.44
CA VAL A 191 10.36 -2.16 -15.15
C VAL A 191 9.25 -1.13 -14.88
#